data_e2c9a288dad910f71eedce9e2dae6d46
#
_entry.id   e2c9a288dad910f71eedce9e2dae6d46
#
_cell.length_a   1.000
_cell.length_b   1.000
_cell.length_c   1.000
_cell.angle_alpha   90.00
_cell.angle_beta   90.00
_cell.angle_gamma   90.00
#
_symmetry.space_group_name_H-M   'P 1'
#
loop_
_entity.id
_entity.type
_entity.pdbx_description
1 polymer ?
#
loop_
_entity_poly.entity_id
_entity_poly.type
_entity_poly.pdbx_seq_one_letter_code
_entity_poly.pdbx_strand_id
1 'polypeptide(L)'
;MSVVKKIKKLIKKIPGVKPLLRYERPGFGTVYMLHRVCPHNPQALYPNENLKVSPEFLEKFILKKQKKYDFISLDSLADMLTSETGRTNEQTNKRTKPFICFTLDDGYKDNFEYAVPIFEKYKVPYAVYVTACFPDKTAFLWWFILDTIIQKNAYIELSNGKRFPAKNKDEKEKAFLDIRILLLSNSQKEFEKKFYSLLSNYTADIRTMSNSPLCTIAAHTKNHSALSQLDESAALYEIIQGKTELENKIGKPVLHMAYPYGSAAEVSEREYALAKKCGFKTAVLSYGGNFKRLDGCNLFALPRKLLSDL
;
A
#
# COMPACT_ATOMS: atom_id res chain seq x y z
N MET A 1 4.92 24.52 9.01
CA MET A 1 3.65 24.06 9.65
C MET A 1 2.49 24.38 8.73
N SER A 2 1.79 23.34 8.20
CA SER A 2 0.71 23.53 7.24
C SER A 2 -0.44 24.35 7.83
N VAL A 3 -1.12 25.12 6.97
CA VAL A 3 -2.31 25.94 7.30
C VAL A 3 -3.35 25.11 8.06
N VAL A 4 -3.50 23.85 7.73
CA VAL A 4 -4.41 22.88 8.40
C VAL A 4 -4.02 22.63 9.86
N LYS A 5 -2.74 22.58 10.20
CA LYS A 5 -2.26 22.48 11.61
C LYS A 5 -2.52 23.75 12.40
N LYS A 6 -2.43 24.93 11.76
CA LYS A 6 -2.76 26.22 12.41
C LYS A 6 -4.27 26.34 12.68
N ILE A 7 -5.12 25.94 11.73
CA ILE A 7 -6.58 25.95 11.89
C ILE A 7 -7.03 24.98 12.99
N LYS A 8 -6.48 23.75 13.04
CA LYS A 8 -6.76 22.78 14.13
C LYS A 8 -6.33 23.29 15.51
N LYS A 9 -5.28 24.10 15.58
CA LYS A 9 -4.80 24.71 16.86
C LYS A 9 -5.67 25.90 17.29
N LEU A 10 -6.28 26.64 16.35
CA LEU A 10 -7.19 27.74 16.63
C LEU A 10 -8.54 27.23 17.17
N ILE A 11 -9.10 26.18 16.57
CA ILE A 11 -10.39 25.59 16.96
C ILE A 11 -10.35 25.02 18.41
N LYS A 12 -9.17 24.57 18.86
CA LYS A 12 -8.99 24.09 20.26
C LYS A 12 -9.05 25.20 21.33
N LYS A 13 -9.04 26.49 20.94
CA LYS A 13 -9.00 27.61 21.88
C LYS A 13 -10.33 28.34 22.08
N ILE A 14 -11.41 27.90 21.44
CA ILE A 14 -12.73 28.53 21.59
C ILE A 14 -13.46 27.86 22.77
N PRO A 15 -13.73 28.56 23.87
CA PRO A 15 -14.50 28.00 24.98
C PRO A 15 -15.90 27.61 24.51
N GLY A 16 -16.32 26.38 24.81
CA GLY A 16 -17.65 25.88 24.47
C GLY A 16 -17.76 25.14 23.13
N VAL A 17 -16.77 25.21 22.26
CA VAL A 17 -16.66 24.34 21.07
C VAL A 17 -15.85 23.13 21.49
N LYS A 18 -16.52 22.08 21.99
CA LYS A 18 -15.93 20.73 21.94
C LYS A 18 -15.53 20.52 20.49
N PRO A 19 -14.24 20.24 20.15
CA PRO A 19 -13.92 19.82 18.81
C PRO A 19 -14.91 18.68 18.53
N LEU A 20 -15.68 18.78 17.46
CA LEU A 20 -16.26 17.62 16.84
C LEU A 20 -15.05 16.77 16.42
N LEU A 21 -14.48 16.07 17.39
CA LEU A 21 -13.80 14.84 17.13
C LEU A 21 -14.88 14.09 16.35
N ARG A 22 -14.73 14.03 15.02
CA ARG A 22 -15.40 13.02 14.25
C ARG A 22 -15.03 11.72 14.97
N TYR A 23 -15.89 11.32 15.89
CA TYR A 23 -16.00 9.95 16.30
C TYR A 23 -16.30 9.26 14.96
N GLU A 24 -15.24 8.81 14.28
CA GLU A 24 -15.43 7.84 13.23
C GLU A 24 -16.19 6.74 13.94
N ARG A 25 -17.50 6.66 13.69
CA ARG A 25 -18.29 5.54 14.17
C ARG A 25 -17.45 4.33 13.82
N PRO A 26 -17.15 3.41 14.76
CA PRO A 26 -16.40 2.23 14.44
C PRO A 26 -17.09 1.61 13.23
N GLY A 27 -16.47 1.68 12.05
CA GLY A 27 -16.98 1.05 10.84
C GLY A 27 -16.98 -0.46 11.08
N PHE A 28 -17.57 -1.21 10.19
CA PHE A 28 -17.56 -2.68 10.25
C PHE A 28 -16.16 -3.26 10.30
N GLY A 29 -15.18 -2.53 9.79
CA GLY A 29 -13.78 -2.92 9.84
C GLY A 29 -12.85 -2.01 9.04
N THR A 30 -11.58 -2.37 9.03
CA THR A 30 -10.52 -1.62 8.35
C THR A 30 -9.55 -2.58 7.68
N VAL A 31 -9.22 -2.34 6.41
CA VAL A 31 -8.04 -2.92 5.78
C VAL A 31 -6.90 -1.91 5.94
N TYR A 32 -5.90 -2.27 6.73
CA TYR A 32 -4.69 -1.46 6.88
C TYR A 32 -3.70 -1.75 5.78
N MET A 33 -3.15 -0.68 5.20
CA MET A 33 -2.08 -0.71 4.23
C MET A 33 -0.78 -0.33 4.91
N LEU A 34 0.23 -1.16 4.74
CA LEU A 34 1.63 -0.91 5.08
C LEU A 34 2.46 -1.06 3.80
N HIS A 35 3.65 -0.46 3.76
CA HIS A 35 4.65 -0.74 2.71
C HIS A 35 5.88 -1.37 3.35
N ARG A 36 6.47 -0.72 4.34
CA ARG A 36 7.69 -1.19 4.99
C ARG A 36 7.52 -1.28 6.50
N VAL A 37 8.08 -2.33 7.07
CA VAL A 37 8.19 -2.49 8.52
C VAL A 37 9.65 -2.64 8.87
N CYS A 38 10.25 -1.56 9.34
CA CYS A 38 11.67 -1.54 9.75
C CYS A 38 11.93 -0.33 10.65
N PRO A 39 13.05 -0.30 11.38
CA PRO A 39 13.44 0.87 12.17
C PRO A 39 13.50 2.14 11.31
N HIS A 40 13.05 3.26 11.86
CA HIS A 40 13.13 4.56 11.20
C HIS A 40 14.57 5.03 11.03
N ASN A 41 14.84 5.68 9.89
CA ASN A 41 16.10 6.38 9.66
C ASN A 41 15.88 7.89 9.77
N PRO A 42 16.37 8.57 10.83
CA PRO A 42 16.16 10.02 11.03
C PRO A 42 16.74 10.89 9.90
N GLN A 43 17.68 10.33 9.12
CA GLN A 43 18.34 11.06 8.03
C GLN A 43 17.66 10.86 6.68
N ALA A 44 16.73 9.90 6.54
CA ALA A 44 16.00 9.71 5.31
C ALA A 44 14.96 10.81 5.06
N LEU A 45 14.55 10.96 3.79
CA LEU A 45 13.53 11.94 3.42
C LEU A 45 12.14 11.46 3.85
N TYR A 46 11.33 12.37 4.37
CA TYR A 46 9.98 12.09 4.86
C TYR A 46 9.09 11.33 3.86
N PRO A 47 9.10 11.61 2.53
CA PRO A 47 8.27 10.87 1.60
C PRO A 47 8.48 9.36 1.61
N ASN A 48 9.71 8.87 1.83
CA ASN A 48 10.01 7.45 1.95
C ASN A 48 9.84 6.94 3.40
N GLU A 49 10.22 7.75 4.40
CA GLU A 49 10.03 7.39 5.82
C GLU A 49 8.56 7.31 6.23
N ASN A 50 7.70 8.15 5.64
CA ASN A 50 6.26 8.14 5.92
C ASN A 50 5.55 6.83 5.50
N LEU A 51 6.18 6.02 4.66
CA LEU A 51 5.69 4.70 4.27
C LEU A 51 6.16 3.57 5.18
N LYS A 52 6.93 3.89 6.22
CA LYS A 52 7.42 2.93 7.20
C LYS A 52 6.61 2.96 8.47
N VAL A 53 6.55 1.83 9.13
CA VAL A 53 6.19 1.71 10.56
C VAL A 53 7.29 0.96 11.28
N SER A 54 7.59 1.36 12.51
CA SER A 54 8.56 0.62 13.31
C SER A 54 8.00 -0.73 13.75
N PRO A 55 8.85 -1.76 13.89
CA PRO A 55 8.43 -3.07 14.40
C PRO A 55 7.74 -2.97 15.76
N GLU A 56 8.26 -2.14 16.66
CA GLU A 56 7.72 -1.89 18.00
C GLU A 56 6.33 -1.26 17.95
N PHE A 57 6.10 -0.34 17.00
CA PHE A 57 4.79 0.24 16.80
C PHE A 57 3.78 -0.80 16.31
N LEU A 58 4.16 -1.61 15.31
CA LEU A 58 3.29 -2.66 14.77
C LEU A 58 2.89 -3.63 15.87
N GLU A 59 3.85 -4.09 16.68
CA GLU A 59 3.58 -5.01 17.78
C GLU A 59 2.62 -4.40 18.82
N LYS A 60 2.89 -3.18 19.27
CA LYS A 60 2.02 -2.44 20.20
C LYS A 60 0.62 -2.23 19.63
N PHE A 61 0.53 -1.94 18.33
CA PHE A 61 -0.74 -1.75 17.64
C PHE A 61 -1.57 -3.04 17.68
N ILE A 62 -0.99 -4.19 17.32
CA ILE A 62 -1.64 -5.50 17.36
C ILE A 62 -2.15 -5.80 18.79
N LEU A 63 -1.28 -5.70 19.79
CA LEU A 63 -1.62 -5.94 21.20
C LEU A 63 -2.77 -5.05 21.70
N LYS A 64 -2.80 -3.80 21.27
CA LYS A 64 -3.86 -2.86 21.63
C LYS A 64 -5.19 -3.20 20.93
N LYS A 65 -5.12 -3.68 19.69
CA LYS A 65 -6.33 -3.90 18.87
C LYS A 65 -6.96 -5.28 19.08
N GLN A 66 -6.20 -6.34 19.36
CA GLN A 66 -6.70 -7.71 19.51
C GLN A 66 -7.85 -7.87 20.53
N LYS A 67 -7.94 -6.99 21.53
CA LYS A 67 -9.02 -7.02 22.53
C LYS A 67 -10.39 -6.56 21.95
N LYS A 68 -10.38 -5.71 20.92
CA LYS A 68 -11.57 -5.03 20.40
C LYS A 68 -11.91 -5.37 18.95
N TYR A 69 -11.00 -6.02 18.23
CA TYR A 69 -11.14 -6.32 16.81
C TYR A 69 -10.81 -7.78 16.55
N ASP A 70 -11.46 -8.35 15.54
CA ASP A 70 -11.08 -9.64 14.98
C ASP A 70 -10.07 -9.41 13.86
N PHE A 71 -8.94 -10.10 13.89
CA PHE A 71 -8.01 -10.11 12.78
C PHE A 71 -8.42 -11.15 11.76
N ILE A 72 -8.64 -10.74 10.51
CA ILE A 72 -9.11 -11.61 9.43
C ILE A 72 -8.17 -11.61 8.24
N SER A 73 -8.17 -12.70 7.49
CA SER A 73 -7.45 -12.78 6.22
C SER A 73 -8.20 -12.02 5.11
N LEU A 74 -7.50 -11.75 4.03
CA LEU A 74 -8.08 -11.14 2.84
C LEU A 74 -9.12 -12.06 2.18
N ASP A 75 -8.88 -13.38 2.19
CA ASP A 75 -9.86 -14.37 1.72
C ASP A 75 -11.14 -14.34 2.56
N SER A 76 -11.02 -14.32 3.89
CA SER A 76 -12.19 -14.20 4.78
C SER A 76 -12.96 -12.90 4.55
N LEU A 77 -12.28 -11.79 4.23
CA LEU A 77 -12.94 -10.54 3.86
C LEU A 77 -13.68 -10.69 2.52
N ALA A 78 -13.06 -11.30 1.51
CA ALA A 78 -13.69 -11.55 0.22
C ALA A 78 -14.96 -12.40 0.36
N ASP A 79 -14.87 -13.49 1.13
CA ASP A 79 -16.00 -14.38 1.39
C ASP A 79 -17.14 -13.65 2.11
N MET A 80 -16.82 -12.79 3.07
CA MET A 80 -17.82 -11.94 3.74
C MET A 80 -18.53 -11.01 2.77
N LEU A 81 -17.81 -10.38 1.85
CA LEU A 81 -18.38 -9.42 0.91
C LEU A 81 -19.20 -10.09 -0.21
N THR A 82 -18.90 -11.36 -0.53
CA THR A 82 -19.59 -12.11 -1.58
C THR A 82 -20.79 -12.89 -1.07
N SER A 83 -20.78 -13.34 0.20
CA SER A 83 -21.87 -14.13 0.78
C SER A 83 -23.13 -13.31 1.06
N GLU A 84 -23.04 -11.98 1.07
CA GLU A 84 -24.17 -11.07 1.34
C GLU A 84 -25.08 -10.85 0.13
N THR A 85 -24.71 -11.29 -1.06
CA THR A 85 -25.56 -11.17 -2.26
C THR A 85 -26.82 -12.05 -2.22
N GLY A 86 -27.01 -12.87 -1.19
CA GLY A 86 -28.15 -13.78 -1.08
C GLY A 86 -28.72 -14.04 0.34
N ARG A 87 -28.23 -13.38 1.38
CA ARG A 87 -28.72 -13.63 2.75
C ARG A 87 -29.09 -12.36 3.49
N THR A 88 -30.32 -12.35 4.02
CA THR A 88 -30.91 -11.32 4.86
C THR A 88 -30.07 -10.96 6.08
N ASN A 89 -30.11 -9.68 6.45
CA ASN A 89 -29.42 -8.93 7.50
C ASN A 89 -29.20 -9.59 8.89
N GLU A 90 -29.71 -10.81 9.14
CA GLU A 90 -29.65 -11.40 10.50
C GLU A 90 -28.35 -12.14 10.82
N GLN A 91 -27.60 -12.62 9.83
CA GLN A 91 -26.37 -13.38 10.09
C GLN A 91 -25.09 -12.50 10.06
N THR A 92 -25.08 -11.40 9.34
CA THR A 92 -23.96 -10.43 9.32
C THR A 92 -23.92 -9.54 10.56
N ASN A 93 -25.07 -9.30 11.18
CA ASN A 93 -25.17 -8.60 12.45
C ASN A 93 -24.66 -9.41 13.68
N LYS A 94 -24.27 -10.68 13.52
CA LYS A 94 -23.75 -11.52 14.62
C LYS A 94 -22.27 -11.32 14.94
N ARG A 95 -21.51 -10.53 14.17
CA ARG A 95 -20.16 -10.16 14.60
C ARG A 95 -20.22 -9.19 15.76
N THR A 96 -19.73 -9.62 16.88
CA THR A 96 -19.65 -8.80 18.11
C THR A 96 -18.54 -7.77 18.07
N LYS A 97 -17.57 -7.94 17.16
CA LYS A 97 -16.38 -7.06 17.01
C LYS A 97 -16.18 -6.63 15.55
N PRO A 98 -15.74 -5.39 15.32
CA PRO A 98 -15.25 -4.97 13.99
C PRO A 98 -13.98 -5.71 13.63
N PHE A 99 -13.66 -5.80 12.32
CA PHE A 99 -12.49 -6.50 11.84
C PHE A 99 -11.31 -5.56 11.53
N ILE A 100 -10.11 -6.16 11.53
CA ILE A 100 -8.90 -5.60 10.94
C ILE A 100 -8.31 -6.65 9.99
N CYS A 101 -7.97 -6.22 8.77
CA CYS A 101 -7.18 -6.96 7.81
C CYS A 101 -5.88 -6.19 7.54
N PHE A 102 -4.74 -6.86 7.60
CA PHE A 102 -3.43 -6.25 7.31
C PHE A 102 -2.98 -6.60 5.91
N THR A 103 -2.51 -5.58 5.20
CA THR A 103 -1.93 -5.73 3.86
C THR A 103 -0.61 -4.97 3.78
N LEU A 104 0.37 -5.55 3.09
CA LEU A 104 1.68 -4.95 2.83
C LEU A 104 1.87 -4.86 1.32
N ASP A 105 2.27 -3.72 0.81
CA ASP A 105 2.48 -3.50 -0.61
C ASP A 105 3.96 -3.72 -0.98
N ASP A 106 4.23 -3.94 -2.28
CA ASP A 106 5.53 -4.07 -2.95
C ASP A 106 6.29 -5.38 -2.69
N GLY A 107 6.17 -6.00 -1.51
CA GLY A 107 6.92 -7.22 -1.17
C GLY A 107 8.39 -6.95 -0.80
N TYR A 108 8.65 -5.87 -0.04
CA TYR A 108 9.99 -5.56 0.46
C TYR A 108 10.54 -6.63 1.39
N LYS A 109 11.87 -6.81 1.37
CA LYS A 109 12.58 -7.78 2.21
C LYS A 109 12.36 -7.54 3.72
N ASP A 110 12.26 -6.27 4.14
CA ASP A 110 12.00 -5.92 5.53
C ASP A 110 10.63 -6.38 6.04
N ASN A 111 9.66 -6.58 5.16
CA ASN A 111 8.41 -7.22 5.52
C ASN A 111 8.64 -8.65 6.02
N PHE A 112 9.51 -9.40 5.35
CA PHE A 112 9.90 -10.75 5.77
C PHE A 112 10.74 -10.73 7.07
N GLU A 113 11.67 -9.79 7.18
CA GLU A 113 12.59 -9.72 8.31
C GLU A 113 11.94 -9.23 9.61
N TYR A 114 11.01 -8.28 9.54
CA TYR A 114 10.44 -7.62 10.72
C TYR A 114 8.92 -7.83 10.89
N ALA A 115 8.13 -7.75 9.82
CA ALA A 115 6.67 -7.86 9.97
C ALA A 115 6.22 -9.30 10.16
N VAL A 116 6.74 -10.24 9.36
CA VAL A 116 6.36 -11.65 9.42
C VAL A 116 6.54 -12.24 10.81
N PRO A 117 7.68 -12.09 11.51
CA PRO A 117 7.83 -12.63 12.86
C PRO A 117 6.79 -12.08 13.85
N ILE A 118 6.37 -10.83 13.70
CA ILE A 118 5.35 -10.22 14.56
C ILE A 118 3.97 -10.84 14.27
N PHE A 119 3.58 -10.92 12.98
CA PHE A 119 2.29 -11.52 12.61
C PHE A 119 2.19 -12.98 13.01
N GLU A 120 3.26 -13.77 12.81
CA GLU A 120 3.30 -15.19 13.21
C GLU A 120 3.22 -15.35 14.74
N LYS A 121 3.97 -14.54 15.50
CA LYS A 121 3.94 -14.55 16.98
C LYS A 121 2.54 -14.35 17.53
N TYR A 122 1.76 -13.44 16.94
CA TYR A 122 0.41 -13.12 17.40
C TYR A 122 -0.69 -13.84 16.61
N LYS A 123 -0.34 -14.72 15.68
CA LYS A 123 -1.26 -15.46 14.79
C LYS A 123 -2.23 -14.53 14.04
N VAL A 124 -1.71 -13.41 13.55
CA VAL A 124 -2.45 -12.40 12.82
C VAL A 124 -2.35 -12.68 11.33
N PRO A 125 -3.47 -12.89 10.60
CA PRO A 125 -3.45 -13.02 9.15
C PRO A 125 -2.99 -11.72 8.48
N TYR A 126 -2.25 -11.85 7.38
CA TYR A 126 -1.77 -10.72 6.58
C TYR A 126 -1.72 -11.10 5.10
N ALA A 127 -1.78 -10.10 4.22
CA ALA A 127 -1.57 -10.27 2.80
C ALA A 127 -0.38 -9.45 2.34
N VAL A 128 0.38 -9.97 1.36
CA VAL A 128 1.48 -9.24 0.71
C VAL A 128 1.18 -9.12 -0.76
N TYR A 129 1.00 -7.90 -1.23
CA TYR A 129 0.84 -7.55 -2.63
C TYR A 129 2.22 -7.40 -3.26
N VAL A 130 2.59 -8.35 -4.10
CA VAL A 130 3.93 -8.45 -4.66
C VAL A 130 3.92 -7.96 -6.10
N THR A 131 4.81 -7.03 -6.41
CA THR A 131 5.14 -6.68 -7.79
C THR A 131 6.03 -7.78 -8.38
N ALA A 132 5.62 -8.39 -9.48
CA ALA A 132 6.24 -9.64 -9.97
C ALA A 132 7.73 -9.47 -10.34
N CYS A 133 8.15 -8.29 -10.82
CA CYS A 133 9.55 -8.01 -11.14
C CYS A 133 10.46 -7.87 -9.90
N PHE A 134 9.92 -7.72 -8.68
CA PHE A 134 10.74 -7.58 -7.47
C PHE A 134 11.48 -8.89 -7.13
N PRO A 135 10.82 -10.06 -7.02
CA PRO A 135 11.50 -11.32 -6.80
C PRO A 135 12.54 -11.66 -7.86
N ASP A 136 12.37 -11.20 -9.11
CA ASP A 136 13.31 -11.39 -10.20
C ASP A 136 14.47 -10.40 -10.18
N LYS A 137 14.47 -9.45 -9.25
CA LYS A 137 15.48 -8.39 -9.13
C LYS A 137 15.59 -7.52 -10.39
N THR A 138 14.50 -7.40 -11.16
CA THR A 138 14.40 -6.59 -12.36
C THR A 138 13.65 -5.28 -12.14
N ALA A 139 13.24 -5.02 -10.90
CA ALA A 139 12.48 -3.84 -10.52
C ALA A 139 13.29 -2.55 -10.59
N PHE A 140 12.68 -1.49 -11.08
CA PHE A 140 13.25 -0.15 -11.06
C PHE A 140 12.67 0.66 -9.92
N LEU A 141 13.32 0.64 -8.75
CA LEU A 141 12.91 1.35 -7.54
C LEU A 141 13.38 2.81 -7.59
N TRP A 142 12.87 3.57 -8.55
CA TRP A 142 13.28 4.95 -8.83
C TRP A 142 13.20 5.87 -7.60
N TRP A 143 12.30 5.65 -6.66
CA TRP A 143 12.14 6.47 -5.46
C TRP A 143 13.33 6.37 -4.51
N PHE A 144 13.99 5.22 -4.39
CA PHE A 144 15.23 5.09 -3.60
C PHE A 144 16.41 5.72 -4.30
N ILE A 145 16.45 5.63 -5.63
CA ILE A 145 17.49 6.25 -6.44
C ILE A 145 17.36 7.76 -6.35
N LEU A 146 16.16 8.29 -6.52
CA LEU A 146 15.87 9.71 -6.41
C LEU A 146 16.23 10.23 -5.01
N ASP A 147 15.86 9.51 -3.94
CA ASP A 147 16.25 9.83 -2.57
C ASP A 147 17.77 9.92 -2.43
N THR A 148 18.49 8.90 -2.90
CA THR A 148 19.96 8.85 -2.85
C THR A 148 20.62 10.02 -3.60
N ILE A 149 20.10 10.37 -4.78
CA ILE A 149 20.60 11.48 -5.58
C ILE A 149 20.37 12.81 -4.84
N ILE A 150 19.15 13.03 -4.33
CA ILE A 150 18.78 14.26 -3.63
C ILE A 150 19.60 14.41 -2.34
N GLN A 151 19.83 13.32 -1.60
CA GLN A 151 20.62 13.38 -0.36
C GLN A 151 22.06 13.87 -0.60
N LYS A 152 22.67 13.50 -1.72
CA LYS A 152 24.07 13.77 -2.04
C LYS A 152 24.32 15.10 -2.73
N ASN A 153 23.29 15.85 -3.13
CA ASN A 153 23.44 17.05 -3.95
C ASN A 153 22.78 18.27 -3.29
N ALA A 154 23.31 19.45 -3.56
CA ALA A 154 22.73 20.73 -3.12
C ALA A 154 21.62 21.25 -4.06
N TYR A 155 21.54 20.72 -5.26
CA TYR A 155 20.44 20.91 -6.22
C TYR A 155 20.41 19.74 -7.21
N ILE A 156 19.24 19.53 -7.82
CA ILE A 156 19.04 18.56 -8.88
C ILE A 156 18.74 19.33 -10.16
N GLU A 157 19.44 19.01 -11.24
CA GLU A 157 19.24 19.58 -12.56
C GLU A 157 18.76 18.49 -13.53
N LEU A 158 17.65 18.74 -14.20
CA LEU A 158 17.13 17.86 -15.23
C LEU A 158 17.77 18.18 -16.60
N SER A 159 17.67 17.24 -17.53
CA SER A 159 18.21 17.39 -18.90
C SER A 159 17.67 18.60 -19.68
N ASN A 160 16.50 19.10 -19.30
CA ASN A 160 15.90 20.31 -19.87
C ASN A 160 16.34 21.62 -19.18
N GLY A 161 17.35 21.57 -18.29
CA GLY A 161 17.86 22.72 -17.55
C GLY A 161 17.06 23.14 -16.31
N LYS A 162 15.93 22.47 -16.01
CA LYS A 162 15.15 22.75 -14.82
C LYS A 162 15.88 22.35 -13.56
N ARG A 163 15.99 23.27 -12.58
CA ARG A 163 16.70 23.06 -11.31
C ARG A 163 15.77 23.00 -10.13
N PHE A 164 16.09 22.10 -9.17
CA PHE A 164 15.37 21.91 -7.90
C PHE A 164 16.38 22.10 -6.76
N PRO A 165 16.23 23.11 -5.90
CA PRO A 165 17.09 23.26 -4.72
C PRO A 165 17.00 22.03 -3.80
N ALA A 166 18.13 21.65 -3.19
CA ALA A 166 18.23 20.51 -2.28
C ALA A 166 19.30 20.70 -1.19
N LYS A 167 19.48 21.94 -0.69
CA LYS A 167 20.53 22.28 0.31
C LYS A 167 20.17 21.83 1.73
N ASN A 168 18.90 21.91 2.09
CA ASN A 168 18.39 21.53 3.41
C ASN A 168 17.27 20.51 3.29
N LYS A 169 16.80 19.96 4.42
CA LYS A 169 15.80 18.89 4.45
C LYS A 169 14.50 19.30 3.75
N ASP A 170 13.97 20.49 4.00
CA ASP A 170 12.71 20.95 3.42
C ASP A 170 12.79 21.08 1.89
N GLU A 171 13.92 21.63 1.39
CA GLU A 171 14.19 21.71 -0.06
C GLU A 171 14.31 20.31 -0.68
N LYS A 172 15.02 19.37 0.00
CA LYS A 172 15.17 17.99 -0.46
C LYS A 172 13.84 17.28 -0.56
N GLU A 173 13.00 17.38 0.47
CA GLU A 173 11.65 16.77 0.48
C GLU A 173 10.76 17.38 -0.61
N LYS A 174 10.83 18.70 -0.81
CA LYS A 174 10.11 19.37 -1.89
C LYS A 174 10.62 18.93 -3.26
N ALA A 175 11.92 18.87 -3.48
CA ALA A 175 12.53 18.41 -4.72
C ALA A 175 12.10 16.98 -5.04
N PHE A 176 12.06 16.08 -4.05
CA PHE A 176 11.58 14.71 -4.22
C PHE A 176 10.14 14.68 -4.72
N LEU A 177 9.24 15.42 -4.09
CA LEU A 177 7.82 15.44 -4.46
C LEU A 177 7.60 16.06 -5.85
N ASP A 178 8.27 17.17 -6.16
CA ASP A 178 8.15 17.85 -7.44
C ASP A 178 8.68 16.98 -8.61
N ILE A 179 9.83 16.33 -8.41
CA ILE A 179 10.43 15.42 -9.41
C ILE A 179 9.57 14.15 -9.55
N ARG A 180 9.04 13.60 -8.45
CA ARG A 180 8.11 12.47 -8.48
C ARG A 180 6.92 12.74 -9.40
N ILE A 181 6.31 13.92 -9.31
CA ILE A 181 5.19 14.30 -10.18
C ILE A 181 5.61 14.28 -11.65
N LEU A 182 6.78 14.82 -11.98
CA LEU A 182 7.32 14.81 -13.33
C LEU A 182 7.62 13.40 -13.85
N LEU A 183 8.15 12.52 -13.00
CA LEU A 183 8.45 11.14 -13.37
C LEU A 183 7.19 10.32 -13.62
N LEU A 184 6.16 10.49 -12.82
CA LEU A 184 4.88 9.79 -12.98
C LEU A 184 4.07 10.30 -14.18
N SER A 185 4.34 11.52 -14.68
CA SER A 185 3.67 12.08 -15.85
C SER A 185 4.33 11.73 -17.20
N ASN A 186 5.53 11.13 -17.20
CA ASN A 186 6.30 10.76 -18.40
C ASN A 186 6.39 9.24 -18.54
N SER A 187 6.43 8.73 -19.79
CA SER A 187 6.53 7.30 -20.05
C SER A 187 7.81 6.69 -19.43
N GLN A 188 7.62 5.65 -18.67
CA GLN A 188 8.58 4.94 -17.83
C GLN A 188 9.79 4.34 -18.62
N LYS A 189 9.67 4.18 -19.93
CA LYS A 189 10.62 3.41 -20.77
C LYS A 189 12.04 3.99 -20.89
N GLU A 190 12.22 5.29 -20.76
CA GLU A 190 13.55 5.90 -20.89
C GLU A 190 14.42 5.84 -19.64
N PHE A 191 13.77 5.76 -18.46
CA PHE A 191 14.47 5.70 -17.17
C PHE A 191 15.02 4.31 -16.82
N GLU A 192 14.39 3.26 -17.29
CA GLU A 192 14.67 1.89 -16.87
C GLU A 192 16.09 1.36 -17.20
N LYS A 193 16.71 1.86 -18.26
CA LYS A 193 17.97 1.27 -18.76
C LYS A 193 19.23 1.51 -17.92
N LYS A 194 19.24 2.47 -17.00
CA LYS A 194 20.49 2.90 -16.32
C LYS A 194 20.72 2.40 -14.89
N PHE A 195 19.79 1.71 -14.25
CA PHE A 195 19.83 1.54 -12.79
C PHE A 195 19.62 0.13 -12.23
N TYR A 196 19.65 -0.92 -13.02
CA TYR A 196 19.34 -2.30 -12.59
C TYR A 196 20.32 -2.93 -11.57
N SER A 197 21.51 -2.40 -11.36
CA SER A 197 22.56 -3.06 -10.57
C SER A 197 22.47 -2.88 -9.04
N LEU A 198 21.60 -2.00 -8.53
CA LEU A 198 21.55 -1.65 -7.10
C LEU A 198 20.49 -2.42 -6.29
N LEU A 199 19.72 -3.33 -6.90
CA LEU A 199 18.45 -3.81 -6.35
C LEU A 199 18.45 -5.17 -5.67
N SER A 200 19.56 -5.88 -5.67
CA SER A 200 19.63 -7.30 -5.23
C SER A 200 19.29 -7.56 -3.75
N ASN A 201 19.13 -6.51 -2.93
CA ASN A 201 18.99 -6.65 -1.47
C ASN A 201 17.57 -6.34 -0.93
N TYR A 202 16.58 -6.04 -1.80
CA TYR A 202 15.30 -5.48 -1.33
C TYR A 202 14.08 -6.40 -1.47
N THR A 203 14.24 -7.62 -1.97
CA THR A 203 13.10 -8.50 -2.27
C THR A 203 12.88 -9.58 -1.23
N ALA A 204 11.62 -9.79 -0.82
CA ALA A 204 11.24 -10.86 0.10
C ALA A 204 11.28 -12.24 -0.57
N ASP A 205 11.52 -13.29 0.21
CA ASP A 205 11.30 -14.66 -0.22
C ASP A 205 9.81 -15.00 -0.18
N ILE A 206 9.13 -14.69 -1.28
CA ILE A 206 7.67 -14.89 -1.39
C ILE A 206 7.26 -16.36 -1.36
N ARG A 207 8.14 -17.28 -1.77
CA ARG A 207 7.85 -18.71 -1.73
C ARG A 207 7.80 -19.18 -0.29
N THR A 208 8.79 -18.82 0.54
CA THR A 208 8.78 -19.12 1.97
C THR A 208 7.56 -18.50 2.66
N MET A 209 7.26 -17.23 2.38
CA MET A 209 6.08 -16.56 2.94
C MET A 209 4.77 -17.26 2.56
N SER A 210 4.64 -17.72 1.30
CA SER A 210 3.42 -18.39 0.80
C SER A 210 3.11 -19.72 1.48
N ASN A 211 4.07 -20.31 2.21
CA ASN A 211 3.86 -21.54 2.97
C ASN A 211 3.18 -21.30 4.32
N SER A 212 3.18 -20.07 4.83
CA SER A 212 2.43 -19.74 6.06
C SER A 212 0.93 -19.70 5.78
N PRO A 213 0.09 -20.36 6.61
CA PRO A 213 -1.37 -20.27 6.51
C PRO A 213 -1.90 -18.87 6.88
N LEU A 214 -1.07 -18.03 7.48
CA LEU A 214 -1.41 -16.65 7.83
C LEU A 214 -1.14 -15.67 6.68
N CYS A 215 -0.32 -16.05 5.68
CA CYS A 215 0.10 -15.19 4.60
C CYS A 215 -0.70 -15.45 3.32
N THR A 216 -1.34 -14.43 2.79
CA THR A 216 -1.91 -14.42 1.44
C THR A 216 -0.98 -13.65 0.51
N ILE A 217 -0.35 -14.32 -0.46
CA ILE A 217 0.38 -13.63 -1.55
C ILE A 217 -0.64 -13.14 -2.57
N ALA A 218 -0.53 -11.88 -2.93
CA ALA A 218 -1.43 -11.18 -3.85
C ALA A 218 -0.64 -10.37 -4.89
N ALA A 219 -1.27 -9.94 -5.98
CA ALA A 219 -0.61 -9.27 -7.09
C ALA A 219 -0.53 -7.74 -6.91
N HIS A 220 0.56 -7.16 -7.43
CA HIS A 220 0.76 -5.71 -7.51
C HIS A 220 1.32 -5.31 -8.89
N THR A 221 0.74 -5.88 -9.95
CA THR A 221 1.17 -5.82 -11.36
C THR A 221 2.55 -6.46 -11.61
N LYS A 222 2.99 -6.44 -12.87
CA LYS A 222 4.29 -6.97 -13.27
C LYS A 222 5.43 -6.02 -12.87
N ASN A 223 5.35 -4.75 -13.26
CA ASN A 223 6.44 -3.77 -13.17
C ASN A 223 6.10 -2.56 -12.28
N HIS A 224 5.06 -2.64 -11.45
CA HIS A 224 4.59 -1.52 -10.62
C HIS A 224 4.18 -0.28 -11.45
N SER A 225 3.64 -0.49 -12.65
CA SER A 225 3.23 0.60 -13.55
C SER A 225 1.96 1.28 -13.05
N ALA A 226 1.89 2.62 -13.18
CA ALA A 226 0.64 3.36 -13.01
C ALA A 226 -0.30 3.01 -14.18
N LEU A 227 -1.30 2.15 -13.92
CA LEU A 227 -2.15 1.57 -14.97
C LEU A 227 -2.89 2.63 -15.79
N SER A 228 -3.29 3.75 -15.16
CA SER A 228 -3.96 4.87 -15.86
C SER A 228 -3.09 5.55 -16.93
N GLN A 229 -1.77 5.39 -16.87
CA GLN A 229 -0.82 5.95 -17.84
C GLN A 229 -0.59 5.01 -19.04
N LEU A 230 -1.17 3.82 -19.02
CA LEU A 230 -1.05 2.81 -20.05
C LEU A 230 -2.34 2.76 -20.89
N ASP A 231 -2.21 2.38 -22.16
CA ASP A 231 -3.38 1.94 -22.92
C ASP A 231 -3.97 0.66 -22.31
N GLU A 232 -5.19 0.29 -22.72
CA GLU A 232 -5.90 -0.84 -22.13
C GLU A 232 -5.15 -2.16 -22.32
N SER A 233 -4.51 -2.37 -23.47
CA SER A 233 -3.78 -3.60 -23.77
C SER A 233 -2.53 -3.75 -22.91
N ALA A 234 -1.79 -2.67 -22.73
CA ALA A 234 -0.62 -2.62 -21.86
C ALA A 234 -0.99 -2.75 -20.38
N ALA A 235 -2.09 -2.12 -19.93
CA ALA A 235 -2.59 -2.26 -18.58
C ALA A 235 -3.05 -3.71 -18.30
N LEU A 236 -3.77 -4.33 -19.23
CA LEU A 236 -4.17 -5.73 -19.14
C LEU A 236 -2.96 -6.66 -19.07
N TYR A 237 -1.93 -6.42 -19.89
CA TYR A 237 -0.67 -7.16 -19.87
C TYR A 237 0.02 -7.08 -18.49
N GLU A 238 0.15 -5.89 -17.92
CA GLU A 238 0.73 -5.66 -16.59
C GLU A 238 0.02 -6.49 -15.50
N ILE A 239 -1.31 -6.52 -15.56
CA ILE A 239 -2.13 -7.23 -14.58
C ILE A 239 -2.00 -8.75 -14.76
N ILE A 240 -2.20 -9.26 -15.99
CA ILE A 240 -2.17 -10.71 -16.28
C ILE A 240 -0.79 -11.29 -16.05
N GLN A 241 0.26 -10.64 -16.58
CA GLN A 241 1.62 -11.16 -16.44
C GLN A 241 2.08 -11.13 -14.97
N GLY A 242 1.78 -10.06 -14.24
CA GLY A 242 2.08 -10.00 -12.81
C GLY A 242 1.43 -11.15 -12.03
N LYS A 243 0.15 -11.45 -12.30
CA LYS A 243 -0.55 -12.58 -11.71
C LYS A 243 0.10 -13.91 -12.06
N THR A 244 0.29 -14.19 -13.35
CA THR A 244 0.82 -15.46 -13.85
C THR A 244 2.23 -15.75 -13.35
N GLU A 245 3.11 -14.74 -13.34
CA GLU A 245 4.47 -14.90 -12.83
C GLU A 245 4.50 -15.22 -11.33
N LEU A 246 3.64 -14.60 -10.53
CA LEU A 246 3.51 -14.93 -9.11
C LEU A 246 2.95 -16.33 -8.88
N GLU A 247 1.88 -16.71 -9.60
CA GLU A 247 1.30 -18.06 -9.54
C GLU A 247 2.33 -19.14 -9.86
N ASN A 248 3.15 -18.92 -10.90
CA ASN A 248 4.25 -19.82 -11.26
C ASN A 248 5.32 -19.92 -10.16
N LYS A 249 5.64 -18.79 -9.49
CA LYS A 249 6.66 -18.75 -8.43
C LYS A 249 6.22 -19.47 -7.16
N ILE A 250 4.95 -19.31 -6.77
CA ILE A 250 4.45 -19.84 -5.50
C ILE A 250 3.68 -21.16 -5.64
N GLY A 251 3.30 -21.55 -6.87
CA GLY A 251 2.52 -22.77 -7.16
C GLY A 251 1.08 -22.75 -6.62
N LYS A 252 0.51 -21.56 -6.41
CA LYS A 252 -0.83 -21.36 -5.85
C LYS A 252 -1.56 -20.25 -6.62
N PRO A 253 -2.92 -20.27 -6.69
CA PRO A 253 -3.68 -19.19 -7.28
C PRO A 253 -3.46 -17.85 -6.57
N VAL A 254 -3.36 -16.77 -7.35
CA VAL A 254 -3.31 -15.39 -6.85
C VAL A 254 -4.67 -14.73 -7.11
N LEU A 255 -5.43 -14.55 -6.04
CA LEU A 255 -6.86 -14.19 -6.11
C LEU A 255 -7.14 -12.72 -5.80
N HIS A 256 -6.17 -11.97 -5.34
CA HIS A 256 -6.32 -10.58 -4.91
C HIS A 256 -5.25 -9.70 -5.53
N MET A 257 -5.55 -8.41 -5.73
CA MET A 257 -4.56 -7.44 -6.19
C MET A 257 -4.67 -6.09 -5.48
N ALA A 258 -3.56 -5.34 -5.47
CA ALA A 258 -3.56 -3.91 -5.21
C ALA A 258 -3.15 -3.16 -6.48
N TYR A 259 -3.73 -1.98 -6.70
CA TYR A 259 -3.31 -1.13 -7.81
C TYR A 259 -2.06 -0.34 -7.39
N PRO A 260 -0.97 -0.32 -8.21
CA PRO A 260 0.16 0.56 -7.97
C PRO A 260 -0.28 2.01 -7.80
N TYR A 261 0.27 2.70 -6.80
CA TYR A 261 -0.14 4.04 -6.35
C TYR A 261 -1.59 4.12 -5.84
N GLY A 262 -2.55 3.51 -6.49
CA GLY A 262 -3.92 3.21 -6.07
C GLY A 262 -4.77 4.39 -5.62
N SER A 263 -4.42 5.66 -5.96
CA SER A 263 -5.23 6.83 -5.65
C SER A 263 -6.32 7.07 -6.72
N ALA A 264 -7.22 8.01 -6.47
CA ALA A 264 -8.26 8.38 -7.42
C ALA A 264 -7.72 8.97 -8.74
N ALA A 265 -6.43 9.36 -8.78
CA ALA A 265 -5.78 9.84 -9.99
C ALA A 265 -5.25 8.69 -10.86
N GLU A 266 -4.93 7.54 -10.27
CA GLU A 266 -4.32 6.41 -10.97
C GLU A 266 -5.28 5.23 -11.21
N VAL A 267 -6.48 5.24 -10.64
CA VAL A 267 -7.42 4.12 -10.73
C VAL A 267 -8.84 4.59 -10.98
N SER A 268 -9.50 3.98 -11.96
CA SER A 268 -10.87 4.30 -12.37
C SER A 268 -11.68 3.04 -12.67
N GLU A 269 -12.90 3.17 -13.16
CA GLU A 269 -13.78 2.06 -13.56
C GLU A 269 -13.11 1.13 -14.59
N ARG A 270 -12.22 1.67 -15.44
CA ARG A 270 -11.45 0.87 -16.40
C ARG A 270 -10.58 -0.16 -15.67
N GLU A 271 -9.80 0.27 -14.68
CA GLU A 271 -8.92 -0.61 -13.91
C GLU A 271 -9.71 -1.63 -13.09
N TYR A 272 -10.88 -1.26 -12.56
CA TYR A 272 -11.77 -2.20 -11.88
C TYR A 272 -12.27 -3.30 -12.82
N ALA A 273 -12.69 -2.92 -14.04
CA ALA A 273 -13.12 -3.86 -15.06
C ALA A 273 -11.98 -4.81 -15.49
N LEU A 274 -10.76 -4.29 -15.64
CA LEU A 274 -9.58 -5.08 -15.97
C LEU A 274 -9.24 -6.09 -14.87
N ALA A 275 -9.26 -5.68 -13.60
CA ALA A 275 -9.04 -6.59 -12.47
C ALA A 275 -10.07 -7.71 -12.43
N LYS A 276 -11.34 -7.38 -12.66
CA LYS A 276 -12.43 -8.37 -12.78
C LYS A 276 -12.20 -9.33 -13.94
N LYS A 277 -11.85 -8.81 -15.11
CA LYS A 277 -11.57 -9.60 -16.33
C LYS A 277 -10.41 -10.58 -16.13
N CYS A 278 -9.39 -10.21 -15.33
CA CYS A 278 -8.25 -11.05 -14.98
C CYS A 278 -8.56 -12.11 -13.91
N GLY A 279 -9.80 -12.22 -13.44
CA GLY A 279 -10.26 -13.27 -12.53
C GLY A 279 -9.81 -13.07 -11.08
N PHE A 280 -9.55 -11.84 -10.64
CA PHE A 280 -9.36 -11.57 -9.23
C PHE A 280 -10.70 -11.62 -8.47
N LYS A 281 -10.67 -12.03 -7.21
CA LYS A 281 -11.80 -11.95 -6.28
C LYS A 281 -11.98 -10.52 -5.75
N THR A 282 -10.87 -9.85 -5.43
CA THR A 282 -10.89 -8.46 -4.95
C THR A 282 -9.72 -7.66 -5.48
N ALA A 283 -9.91 -6.34 -5.55
CA ALA A 283 -8.83 -5.39 -5.73
C ALA A 283 -8.98 -4.21 -4.75
N VAL A 284 -7.85 -3.67 -4.28
CA VAL A 284 -7.81 -2.67 -3.22
C VAL A 284 -7.22 -1.34 -3.70
N LEU A 285 -7.77 -0.24 -3.19
CA LEU A 285 -7.27 1.12 -3.37
C LEU A 285 -6.26 1.49 -2.28
N SER A 286 -5.51 2.58 -2.46
CA SER A 286 -4.63 3.13 -1.41
C SER A 286 -5.34 4.08 -0.44
N TYR A 287 -6.64 4.32 -0.61
CA TYR A 287 -7.44 5.29 0.15
C TYR A 287 -8.83 4.74 0.47
N GLY A 288 -9.68 5.58 1.07
CA GLY A 288 -11.09 5.28 1.38
C GLY A 288 -11.36 5.05 2.86
N GLY A 289 -10.37 4.65 3.64
CA GLY A 289 -10.47 4.53 5.11
C GLY A 289 -11.18 3.26 5.56
N ASN A 290 -12.10 3.40 6.51
CA ASN A 290 -12.80 2.28 7.12
C ASN A 290 -14.04 1.87 6.30
N PHE A 291 -14.41 0.60 6.35
CA PHE A 291 -15.69 0.12 5.82
C PHE A 291 -16.84 0.73 6.60
N LYS A 292 -17.70 1.45 5.91
CA LYS A 292 -18.92 2.04 6.49
C LYS A 292 -20.12 1.09 6.41
N ARG A 293 -20.07 0.16 5.46
CA ARG A 293 -21.03 -0.92 5.23
C ARG A 293 -20.30 -2.07 4.55
N LEU A 294 -20.85 -3.26 4.55
CA LEU A 294 -20.31 -4.43 3.84
C LEU A 294 -21.10 -4.73 2.56
N ASP A 295 -22.42 -4.46 2.61
CA ASP A 295 -23.32 -4.64 1.48
C ASP A 295 -23.04 -3.63 0.34
N GLY A 296 -23.14 -4.09 -0.89
CA GLY A 296 -22.97 -3.26 -2.08
C GLY A 296 -21.58 -2.65 -2.25
N CYS A 297 -20.56 -3.21 -1.61
CA CYS A 297 -19.17 -2.83 -1.86
C CYS A 297 -18.72 -3.27 -3.25
N ASN A 298 -18.04 -2.38 -4.00
CA ASN A 298 -17.34 -2.77 -5.20
C ASN A 298 -16.10 -3.59 -4.80
N LEU A 299 -16.11 -4.90 -5.11
CA LEU A 299 -15.02 -5.81 -4.78
C LEU A 299 -13.69 -5.43 -5.43
N PHE A 300 -13.74 -4.62 -6.49
CA PHE A 300 -12.56 -4.16 -7.23
C PHE A 300 -12.14 -2.72 -6.85
N ALA A 301 -12.76 -2.16 -5.80
CA ALA A 301 -12.46 -0.82 -5.26
C ALA A 301 -12.51 -0.81 -3.72
N LEU A 302 -11.98 -1.85 -3.07
CA LEU A 302 -12.03 -1.96 -1.62
C LEU A 302 -11.15 -0.86 -0.97
N PRO A 303 -11.68 -0.15 0.03
CA PRO A 303 -10.96 0.95 0.67
C PRO A 303 -9.87 0.43 1.60
N ARG A 304 -8.78 1.20 1.70
CA ARG A 304 -7.71 0.96 2.68
C ARG A 304 -7.39 2.22 3.48
N LYS A 305 -6.72 2.03 4.60
CA LYS A 305 -6.18 3.09 5.46
C LYS A 305 -4.71 2.85 5.71
N LEU A 306 -3.86 3.84 5.39
CA LEU A 306 -2.44 3.78 5.70
C LEU A 306 -2.25 3.64 7.21
N LEU A 307 -1.48 2.66 7.63
CA LEU A 307 -0.98 2.54 8.99
C LEU A 307 0.33 3.34 9.08
N SER A 308 0.41 4.27 10.01
CA SER A 308 1.58 5.13 10.22
C SER A 308 1.79 5.40 11.69
N ASP A 309 3.05 5.48 12.11
CA ASP A 309 3.50 5.87 13.46
C ASP A 309 4.19 7.25 13.48
N LEU A 310 4.22 7.97 12.34
CA LEU A 310 4.75 9.33 12.19
C LEU A 310 3.67 10.42 12.18
#